data_75bdc8d60517844c18f94a6221f28ed9
#
_entry.id   75bdc8d60517844c18f94a6221f28ed9
#
_cell.length_a   1.000
_cell.length_b   1.000
_cell.length_c   1.000
_cell.angle_alpha   90.00
_cell.angle_beta   90.00
_cell.angle_gamma   90.00
#
_symmetry.space_group_name_H-M   'P 1'
#
loop_
_entity.id
_entity.type
_entity.pdbx_description
1 polymer ?
#
loop_
_entity_poly.entity_id
_entity_poly.type
_entity_poly.pdbx_seq_one_letter_code
_entity_poly.pdbx_strand_id
1 'polypeptide(L)'
;MNVKIPKEQIADFCRKWRIAELSLFGSVLRDDFRSDSDIDLLVTFSRDAEWSLVDHMAMEEELSAIFGRKVDLVSRKAIERSENYIRRKAILETAQRYYVAR
;
A
#
# COMPACT_ATOMS: atom_id res chain seq x y z
N MET A 1 -10.85 12.23 -1.21
CA MET A 1 -10.34 11.00 -1.82
C MET A 1 -11.46 10.31 -2.59
N ASN A 2 -11.24 10.00 -3.85
CA ASN A 2 -12.29 9.50 -4.76
C ASN A 2 -12.27 7.99 -4.95
N VAL A 3 -11.65 7.26 -4.04
CA VAL A 3 -11.56 5.80 -4.11
C VAL A 3 -12.41 5.19 -3.02
N LYS A 4 -13.27 4.26 -3.43
CA LYS A 4 -14.05 3.48 -2.48
C LYS A 4 -13.19 2.34 -1.95
N ILE A 5 -13.01 2.28 -0.65
CA ILE A 5 -12.14 1.29 -0.02
C ILE A 5 -13.00 0.26 0.72
N PRO A 6 -12.92 -1.02 0.34
CA PRO A 6 -13.66 -2.09 1.00
C PRO A 6 -12.96 -2.50 2.30
N LYS A 7 -13.32 -1.84 3.39
CA LYS A 7 -12.62 -1.95 4.69
C LYS A 7 -12.50 -3.38 5.21
N GLU A 8 -13.56 -4.17 5.12
CA GLU A 8 -13.52 -5.54 5.64
C GLU A 8 -12.58 -6.44 4.84
N GLN A 9 -12.61 -6.30 3.51
CA GLN A 9 -11.73 -7.07 2.64
C GLN A 9 -10.27 -6.70 2.87
N ILE A 10 -10.01 -5.42 3.08
CA ILE A 10 -8.65 -4.93 3.36
C ILE A 10 -8.18 -5.44 4.73
N ALA A 11 -9.03 -5.43 5.74
CA ALA A 11 -8.67 -5.94 7.06
C ALA A 11 -8.33 -7.44 7.00
N ASP A 12 -9.14 -8.22 6.29
CA ASP A 12 -8.89 -9.66 6.10
C ASP A 12 -7.57 -9.89 5.36
N PHE A 13 -7.32 -9.13 4.31
CA PHE A 13 -6.08 -9.17 3.55
C PHE A 13 -4.87 -8.88 4.46
N CYS A 14 -4.97 -7.85 5.28
CA CYS A 14 -3.88 -7.46 6.15
C CYS A 14 -3.60 -8.52 7.22
N ARG A 15 -4.63 -9.15 7.76
CA ARG A 15 -4.45 -10.24 8.72
C ARG A 15 -3.78 -11.45 8.08
N LYS A 16 -4.22 -11.81 6.87
CA LYS A 16 -3.67 -12.94 6.13
C LYS A 16 -2.19 -12.78 5.85
N TRP A 17 -1.78 -11.58 5.46
CA TRP A 17 -0.40 -11.31 5.05
C TRP A 17 0.45 -10.70 6.16
N ARG A 18 -0.04 -10.66 7.37
CA ARG A 18 0.68 -10.11 8.55
C ARG A 18 1.16 -8.69 8.32
N ILE A 19 0.27 -7.86 7.85
CA ILE A 19 0.54 -6.45 7.62
C ILE A 19 0.25 -5.68 8.90
N ALA A 20 1.23 -4.91 9.37
CA ALA A 20 1.09 -4.08 10.57
C ALA A 20 0.43 -2.74 10.24
N GLU A 21 0.74 -2.18 9.07
CA GLU A 21 0.23 -0.87 8.68
C GLU A 21 0.13 -0.77 7.17
N LEU A 22 -0.93 -0.14 6.69
CA LEU A 22 -1.14 0.09 5.27
C LEU A 22 -1.53 1.55 5.07
N SER A 23 -0.82 2.25 4.18
CA SER A 23 -1.06 3.66 3.91
C SER A 23 -1.25 3.90 2.42
N LEU A 24 -2.02 4.94 2.09
CA LEU A 24 -2.21 5.40 0.72
C LEU A 24 -1.24 6.53 0.44
N PHE A 25 -0.66 6.55 -0.76
CA PHE A 25 0.19 7.66 -1.18
C PHE A 25 0.07 7.88 -2.69
N GLY A 26 0.70 8.93 -3.19
CA GLY A 26 0.76 9.20 -4.61
C GLY A 26 -0.53 9.75 -5.19
N SER A 27 -0.84 9.33 -6.42
CA SER A 27 -1.92 9.93 -7.21
C SER A 27 -3.30 9.82 -6.57
N VAL A 28 -3.55 8.79 -5.77
CA VAL A 28 -4.84 8.60 -5.09
C VAL A 28 -5.18 9.74 -4.15
N LEU A 29 -4.17 10.45 -3.65
CA LEU A 29 -4.34 11.59 -2.73
C LEU A 29 -4.48 12.93 -3.45
N ARG A 30 -4.41 12.93 -4.78
CA ARG A 30 -4.52 14.15 -5.59
C ARG A 30 -5.95 14.36 -6.07
N ASP A 31 -6.29 15.64 -6.30
CA ASP A 31 -7.61 16.00 -6.81
C ASP A 31 -7.84 15.53 -8.24
N ASP A 32 -6.77 15.33 -9.01
CA ASP A 32 -6.85 14.89 -10.40
C ASP A 32 -6.82 13.37 -10.56
N PHE A 33 -6.99 12.62 -9.49
CA PHE A 33 -7.02 11.17 -9.53
C PHE A 33 -8.17 10.67 -10.41
N ARG A 34 -7.85 9.84 -11.38
CA ARG A 34 -8.80 9.32 -12.36
C ARG A 34 -9.13 7.86 -12.10
N SER A 35 -10.22 7.38 -12.67
CA SER A 35 -10.65 5.98 -12.50
C SER A 35 -9.67 4.98 -13.11
N ASP A 36 -8.82 5.40 -14.03
CA ASP A 36 -7.79 4.56 -14.64
C ASP A 36 -6.41 4.72 -13.98
N SER A 37 -6.32 5.54 -12.95
CA SER A 37 -5.06 5.72 -12.20
C SER A 37 -4.77 4.51 -11.33
N ASP A 38 -3.47 4.19 -11.17
CA ASP A 38 -3.02 3.14 -10.27
C ASP A 38 -3.17 3.60 -8.82
N ILE A 39 -3.40 2.63 -7.94
CA ILE A 39 -3.43 2.90 -6.49
C ILE A 39 -2.07 2.56 -5.92
N ASP A 40 -1.45 3.52 -5.25
CA ASP A 40 -0.15 3.33 -4.61
C ASP A 40 -0.35 3.10 -3.11
N LEU A 41 0.12 1.95 -2.63
CA LEU A 41 0.01 1.58 -1.22
C LEU A 41 1.39 1.38 -0.61
N LEU A 42 1.56 1.92 0.59
CA LEU A 42 2.78 1.75 1.38
C LEU A 42 2.48 0.74 2.49
N VAL A 43 3.22 -0.35 2.52
CA VAL A 43 2.98 -1.44 3.47
C VAL A 43 4.11 -1.57 4.47
N THR A 44 3.72 -1.75 5.74
CA THR A 44 4.64 -2.14 6.81
C THR A 44 4.21 -3.51 7.30
N PHE A 45 5.11 -4.49 7.22
CA PHE A 45 4.84 -5.85 7.67
C PHE A 45 5.16 -6.00 9.15
N SER A 46 4.53 -6.99 9.77
CA SER A 46 4.87 -7.38 11.14
C SER A 46 6.33 -7.88 11.20
N ARG A 47 6.95 -7.77 12.36
CA ARG A 47 8.37 -8.11 12.54
C ARG A 47 8.73 -9.52 12.11
N ASP A 48 7.83 -10.46 12.34
CA ASP A 48 8.04 -11.87 12.07
C ASP A 48 7.60 -12.30 10.67
N ALA A 49 7.12 -11.37 9.87
CA ALA A 49 6.67 -11.66 8.51
C ALA A 49 7.86 -11.64 7.56
N GLU A 50 8.04 -12.73 6.83
CA GLU A 50 9.06 -12.84 5.80
C GLU A 50 8.40 -13.26 4.50
N TRP A 51 8.39 -12.36 3.53
CA TRP A 51 7.74 -12.61 2.25
C TRP A 51 8.75 -12.52 1.11
N SER A 52 8.62 -13.44 0.16
CA SER A 52 9.41 -13.44 -1.06
C SER A 52 8.85 -12.45 -2.08
N LEU A 53 9.59 -12.26 -3.18
CA LEU A 53 9.12 -11.44 -4.29
C LEU A 53 7.82 -12.02 -4.88
N VAL A 54 7.73 -13.36 -4.96
CA VAL A 54 6.51 -14.03 -5.46
C VAL A 54 5.33 -13.72 -4.55
N ASP A 55 5.54 -13.72 -3.24
CA ASP A 55 4.50 -13.35 -2.28
C ASP A 55 4.05 -11.90 -2.48
N HIS A 56 5.01 -11.01 -2.71
CA HIS A 56 4.71 -9.60 -2.97
C HIS A 56 3.84 -9.43 -4.22
N MET A 57 4.17 -10.15 -5.28
CA MET A 57 3.38 -10.14 -6.52
C MET A 57 1.97 -10.66 -6.29
N ALA A 58 1.82 -11.72 -5.49
CA ALA A 58 0.52 -12.26 -5.14
C ALA A 58 -0.32 -11.25 -4.36
N MET A 59 0.31 -10.51 -3.44
CA MET A 59 -0.36 -9.45 -2.68
C MET A 59 -0.88 -8.35 -3.61
N GLU A 60 -0.06 -7.90 -4.56
CA GLU A 60 -0.48 -6.86 -5.52
C GLU A 60 -1.65 -7.33 -6.37
N GLU A 61 -1.62 -8.59 -6.82
CA GLU A 61 -2.69 -9.18 -7.61
C GLU A 61 -3.99 -9.24 -6.81
N GLU A 62 -3.90 -9.67 -5.57
CA GLU A 62 -5.05 -9.78 -4.68
C GLU A 62 -5.65 -8.41 -4.38
N LEU A 63 -4.81 -7.42 -4.10
CA LEU A 63 -5.26 -6.04 -3.86
C LEU A 63 -5.88 -5.42 -5.11
N SER A 64 -5.31 -5.71 -6.28
CA SER A 64 -5.86 -5.23 -7.54
C SER A 64 -7.27 -5.76 -7.78
N ALA A 65 -7.51 -7.01 -7.41
CA ALA A 65 -8.85 -7.60 -7.49
C ALA A 65 -9.81 -6.94 -6.50
N ILE A 66 -9.34 -6.65 -5.29
CA ILE A 66 -10.16 -6.00 -4.25
C ILE A 66 -10.58 -4.59 -4.67
N PHE A 67 -9.63 -3.81 -5.20
CA PHE A 67 -9.90 -2.43 -5.59
C PHE A 67 -10.51 -2.29 -6.98
N GLY A 68 -10.42 -3.34 -7.81
CA GLY A 68 -10.91 -3.29 -9.17
C GLY A 68 -10.04 -2.44 -10.10
N ARG A 69 -8.77 -2.24 -9.75
CA ARG A 69 -7.79 -1.50 -10.55
C ARG A 69 -6.39 -1.89 -10.12
N LYS A 70 -5.39 -1.54 -10.94
CA LYS A 70 -4.01 -1.87 -10.65
C LYS A 70 -3.54 -1.24 -9.34
N VAL A 71 -2.89 -2.03 -8.51
CA VAL A 71 -2.31 -1.59 -7.24
C VAL A 71 -0.80 -1.80 -7.27
N ASP A 72 -0.06 -0.75 -6.93
CA ASP A 72 1.38 -0.82 -6.69
C ASP A 72 1.61 -0.88 -5.19
N LEU A 73 2.21 -1.97 -4.73
CA LEU A 73 2.49 -2.18 -3.31
C LEU A 73 3.97 -1.94 -3.05
N VAL A 74 4.27 -0.96 -2.22
CA VAL A 74 5.65 -0.57 -1.91
C VAL A 74 5.91 -0.79 -0.43
N SER A 75 7.01 -1.47 -0.12
CA SER A 75 7.42 -1.70 1.26
C SER A 75 7.97 -0.41 1.88
N ARG A 76 7.45 -0.05 3.05
CA ARG A 76 7.97 1.11 3.80
C ARG A 76 9.46 0.94 4.09
N LYS A 77 9.88 -0.28 4.43
CA LYS A 77 11.27 -0.59 4.69
C LYS A 77 12.16 -0.31 3.47
N ALA A 78 11.68 -0.66 2.27
CA ALA A 78 12.41 -0.38 1.04
C ALA A 78 12.51 1.13 0.78
N ILE A 79 11.45 1.88 1.04
CA ILE A 79 11.44 3.33 0.88
C ILE A 79 12.39 3.99 1.88
N GLU A 80 12.40 3.54 3.13
CA GLU A 80 13.31 4.07 4.16
C GLU A 80 14.78 3.83 3.83
N ARG A 81 15.07 2.78 3.07
CA ARG A 81 16.43 2.45 2.61
C ARG A 81 16.80 3.07 1.28
N SER A 82 15.86 3.75 0.63
CA SER A 82 16.08 4.34 -0.68
C SER A 82 17.10 5.47 -0.61
N GLU A 83 18.02 5.51 -1.57
CA GLU A 83 19.00 6.60 -1.71
C GLU A 83 18.36 7.84 -2.34
N ASN A 84 17.20 7.70 -2.96
CA ASN A 84 16.47 8.83 -3.52
C ASN A 84 15.77 9.60 -2.40
N TYR A 85 16.48 10.56 -1.83
CA TYR A 85 16.03 11.34 -0.68
C TYR A 85 14.72 12.09 -0.97
N ILE A 86 14.60 12.68 -2.14
CA ILE A 86 13.41 13.47 -2.50
C ILE A 86 12.17 12.58 -2.56
N ARG A 87 12.28 11.44 -3.23
CA ARG A 87 11.17 10.48 -3.33
C ARG A 87 10.79 9.93 -1.96
N ARG A 88 11.80 9.55 -1.17
CA ARG A 88 11.59 9.00 0.17
C ARG A 88 10.83 9.98 1.05
N LYS A 89 11.29 11.22 1.08
CA LYS A 89 10.65 12.28 1.86
C LYS A 89 9.21 12.52 1.41
N ALA A 90 9.00 12.61 0.10
CA ALA A 90 7.67 12.87 -0.45
C ALA A 90 6.69 11.76 -0.07
N ILE A 91 7.11 10.50 -0.16
CA ILE A 91 6.23 9.36 0.16
C ILE A 91 5.94 9.32 1.67
N LEU A 92 6.98 9.39 2.50
CA LEU A 92 6.82 9.23 3.95
C LEU A 92 6.06 10.38 4.60
N GLU A 93 6.21 11.61 4.09
CA GLU A 93 5.53 12.77 4.65
C GLU A 93 4.07 12.90 4.17
N THR A 94 3.74 12.38 3.00
CA THR A 94 2.40 12.54 2.42
C THR A 94 1.52 11.30 2.56
N ALA A 95 2.10 10.15 2.89
CA ALA A 95 1.33 8.91 3.03
C ALA A 95 0.28 9.04 4.12
N GLN A 96 -0.96 8.64 3.80
CA GLN A 96 -2.07 8.65 4.76
C GLN A 96 -2.36 7.24 5.23
N ARG A 97 -2.25 7.04 6.53
CA ARG A 97 -2.48 5.75 7.16
C ARG A 97 -3.94 5.33 6.98
N TYR A 98 -4.13 4.12 6.51
CA TYR A 98 -5.47 3.59 6.29
C TYR A 98 -5.79 2.42 7.23
N TYR A 99 -4.81 1.55 7.50
CA TYR A 99 -4.99 0.38 8.34
C TYR A 99 -3.82 0.25 9.31
N VAL A 100 -4.13 -0.09 10.55
CA VAL A 100 -3.13 -0.38 11.59
C VAL A 100 -3.59 -1.62 12.34
N ALA A 101 -2.72 -2.62 12.43
CA ALA A 101 -2.98 -3.82 13.22
C ALA A 101 -2.96 -3.47 14.71
N ARG A 102 -3.89 -4.03 15.44
CA ARG A 102 -4.00 -3.80 16.88
C ARG A 102 -3.79 -5.09 17.66
#